data_6b69e6109824a4a1bff90e5e16bd4d0c
#
_entry.id   6b69e6109824a4a1bff90e5e16bd4d0c
#
_cell.length_a   1.000
_cell.length_b   1.000
_cell.length_c   1.000
_cell.angle_alpha   90.00
_cell.angle_beta   90.00
_cell.angle_gamma   90.00
#
_symmetry.space_group_name_H-M   'P 1'
#
loop_
_entity.id
_entity.type
_entity.pdbx_description
1 polymer ?
#
loop_
_entity_poly.entity_id
_entity_poly.type
_entity_poly.pdbx_seq_one_letter_code
_entity_poly.pdbx_strand_id
1 'polypeptide(L)'
;MIVVVPNLTRNLSPFALIENVVADARFRGQGLGKRVIGAAVEQAWSAGCYKVMLQTGRKDEAVLGFYEACGFSRSKTAFEIRRPAAHSPT
;
A
#
# COMPACT_ATOMS: atom_id res chain seq x y z
N MET A 1 2.16 3.78 6.99
CA MET A 1 3.64 3.63 6.97
C MET A 1 4.12 3.40 5.55
N ILE A 2 5.18 4.06 5.16
CA ILE A 2 5.79 3.87 3.85
C ILE A 2 7.13 3.21 4.05
N VAL A 3 7.36 2.12 3.31
CA VAL A 3 8.63 1.41 3.35
C VAL A 3 9.25 1.52 1.96
N VAL A 4 10.47 2.02 1.87
CA VAL A 4 11.20 2.08 0.62
C VAL A 4 12.06 0.83 0.52
N VAL A 5 11.87 0.07 -0.54
CA VAL A 5 12.55 -1.21 -0.73
C VAL A 5 13.58 -1.05 -1.84
N PRO A 6 14.87 -1.29 -1.55
CA PRO A 6 15.89 -1.27 -2.58
C PRO A 6 15.61 -2.37 -3.61
N ASN A 7 15.95 -2.09 -4.86
CA ASN A 7 15.72 -3.05 -5.93
C ASN A 7 16.99 -3.17 -6.74
N LEU A 8 17.66 -4.32 -6.64
CA LEU A 8 18.93 -4.53 -7.31
C LEU A 8 18.78 -4.94 -8.76
N THR A 9 17.55 -5.16 -9.23
CA THR A 9 17.34 -5.72 -10.56
C THR A 9 16.80 -4.72 -11.56
N ARG A 10 16.41 -3.51 -11.16
CA ARG A 10 15.79 -2.58 -12.09
C ARG A 10 16.53 -1.26 -12.03
N ASN A 11 17.76 -1.28 -12.50
CA ASN A 11 18.66 -0.13 -12.46
C ASN A 11 18.79 0.43 -11.03
N LEU A 12 18.64 -0.43 -10.04
CA LEU A 12 18.74 -0.08 -8.63
C LEU A 12 17.66 0.93 -8.18
N SER A 13 16.63 1.14 -8.98
CA SER A 13 15.56 2.04 -8.57
C SER A 13 14.72 1.37 -7.48
N PRO A 14 14.50 2.01 -6.36
CA PRO A 14 13.71 1.42 -5.29
C PRO A 14 12.21 1.48 -5.61
N PHE A 15 11.45 0.74 -4.83
CA PHE A 15 10.00 0.91 -4.87
C PHE A 15 9.50 1.12 -3.46
N ALA A 16 8.29 1.64 -3.34
CA ALA A 16 7.69 1.92 -2.04
C ALA A 16 6.55 0.95 -1.78
N LEU A 17 6.40 0.58 -0.52
CA LEU A 17 5.31 -0.25 -0.06
C LEU A 17 4.59 0.52 1.05
N ILE A 18 3.31 0.75 0.86
CA ILE A 18 2.49 1.40 1.86
C ILE A 18 1.84 0.31 2.70
N GLU A 19 2.09 0.36 3.99
CA GLU A 19 1.55 -0.62 4.91
C GLU A 19 0.67 0.03 5.95
N ASN A 20 -0.24 -0.77 6.50
CA ASN A 20 -1.12 -0.33 7.58
C ASN A 20 -1.97 0.86 7.20
N VAL A 21 -2.47 0.83 5.98
CA VAL A 21 -3.43 1.85 5.57
C VAL A 21 -4.74 1.50 6.25
N VAL A 22 -5.07 2.25 7.25
CA VAL A 22 -6.34 2.06 7.94
C VAL A 22 -7.30 3.06 7.36
N ALA A 23 -8.34 2.56 6.71
CA ALA A 23 -9.40 3.42 6.25
C ALA A 23 -10.26 3.74 7.47
N ASP A 24 -9.85 4.72 8.23
CA ASP A 24 -10.60 5.14 9.38
C ASP A 24 -11.91 5.75 8.92
N ALA A 25 -13.00 5.28 9.51
CA ALA A 25 -14.32 5.77 9.15
C ALA A 25 -14.43 7.28 9.30
N ARG A 26 -13.64 7.89 10.17
CA ARG A 26 -13.66 9.34 10.36
C ARG A 26 -13.23 10.11 9.11
N PHE A 27 -12.48 9.45 8.22
CA PHE A 27 -11.99 10.11 7.01
C PHE A 27 -12.87 9.86 5.80
N ARG A 28 -13.89 9.03 5.94
CA ARG A 28 -14.74 8.71 4.81
C ARG A 28 -15.59 9.92 4.45
N GLY A 29 -15.76 10.14 3.16
CA GLY A 29 -16.62 11.21 2.69
C GLY A 29 -16.04 12.58 2.77
N GLN A 30 -14.83 12.73 3.31
CA GLN A 30 -14.20 14.04 3.43
C GLN A 30 -12.99 14.17 2.51
N GLY A 31 -12.67 13.16 1.75
CA GLY A 31 -11.52 13.19 0.86
C GLY A 31 -10.17 13.12 1.58
N LEU A 32 -10.16 12.96 2.90
CA LEU A 32 -8.91 12.95 3.65
C LEU A 32 -8.08 11.70 3.36
N GLY A 33 -8.74 10.55 3.22
CA GLY A 33 -8.03 9.31 2.90
C GLY A 33 -7.31 9.42 1.56
N LYS A 34 -7.97 9.98 0.57
CA LYS A 34 -7.35 10.16 -0.75
C LYS A 34 -6.18 11.12 -0.68
N ARG A 35 -6.30 12.17 0.13
CA ARG A 35 -5.21 13.13 0.29
C ARG A 35 -4.01 12.52 1.00
N VAL A 36 -4.25 11.68 2.00
CA VAL A 36 -3.17 11.01 2.71
C VAL A 36 -2.44 10.04 1.77
N ILE A 37 -3.18 9.26 1.00
CA ILE A 37 -2.58 8.35 0.02
C ILE A 37 -1.80 9.15 -1.03
N GLY A 38 -2.36 10.24 -1.51
CA GLY A 38 -1.68 11.08 -2.50
C GLY A 38 -0.36 11.64 -1.96
N ALA A 39 -0.36 12.07 -0.70
CA ALA A 39 0.86 12.58 -0.09
C ALA A 39 1.91 11.47 0.05
N ALA A 40 1.49 10.26 0.39
CA ALA A 40 2.40 9.14 0.49
C ALA A 40 3.02 8.78 -0.86
N VAL A 41 2.22 8.82 -1.93
CA VAL A 41 2.71 8.57 -3.29
C VAL A 41 3.73 9.63 -3.69
N GLU A 42 3.43 10.91 -3.41
CA GLU A 42 4.37 11.98 -3.72
C GLU A 42 5.68 11.83 -2.96
N GLN A 43 5.62 11.39 -1.70
CA GLN A 43 6.80 11.15 -0.92
C GLN A 43 7.64 10.02 -1.55
N ALA A 44 6.98 8.99 -2.05
CA ALA A 44 7.68 7.89 -2.72
C ALA A 44 8.38 8.38 -3.99
N TRP A 45 7.69 9.20 -4.80
CA TRP A 45 8.31 9.77 -6.00
C TRP A 45 9.52 10.62 -5.64
N SER A 46 9.42 11.40 -4.59
CA SER A 46 10.55 12.22 -4.14
C SER A 46 11.72 11.36 -3.68
N ALA A 47 11.48 10.16 -3.21
CA ALA A 47 12.54 9.24 -2.82
C ALA A 47 13.11 8.44 -3.99
N GLY A 48 12.68 8.72 -5.21
CA GLY A 48 13.21 8.06 -6.39
C GLY A 48 12.59 6.71 -6.69
N CYS A 49 11.45 6.39 -6.08
CA CYS A 49 10.81 5.11 -6.33
C CYS A 49 10.20 5.08 -7.72
N TYR A 50 10.22 3.91 -8.35
CA TYR A 50 9.63 3.77 -9.67
C TYR A 50 8.20 3.24 -9.61
N LYS A 51 7.78 2.73 -8.48
CA LYS A 51 6.39 2.31 -8.28
C LYS A 51 6.06 2.33 -6.81
N VAL A 52 4.77 2.37 -6.53
CA VAL A 52 4.24 2.29 -5.17
C VAL A 52 3.24 1.15 -5.15
N MET A 53 3.37 0.27 -4.17
CA MET A 53 2.47 -0.86 -4.00
C MET A 53 1.77 -0.74 -2.66
N LEU A 54 0.57 -1.27 -2.58
CA LEU A 54 -0.10 -1.45 -1.31
C LEU A 54 -0.90 -2.75 -1.36
N GLN A 55 -1.18 -3.28 -0.19
CA GLN A 55 -1.99 -4.48 -0.06
C GLN A 55 -3.09 -4.23 0.94
N THR A 56 -4.21 -4.87 0.74
CA THR A 56 -5.31 -4.81 1.69
C THR A 56 -5.90 -6.20 1.80
N GLY A 57 -6.26 -6.58 3.01
CA GLY A 57 -7.01 -7.82 3.24
C GLY A 57 -8.49 -7.67 2.99
N ARG A 58 -8.96 -6.44 2.78
CA ARG A 58 -10.35 -6.18 2.50
C ARG A 58 -10.65 -6.55 1.05
N LYS A 59 -11.79 -7.15 0.83
CA LYS A 59 -12.18 -7.57 -0.51
C LYS A 59 -13.46 -6.90 -1.00
N ASP A 60 -14.03 -6.02 -0.20
CA ASP A 60 -15.24 -5.33 -0.61
C ASP A 60 -14.92 -4.28 -1.66
N GLU A 61 -15.81 -4.16 -2.63
CA GLU A 61 -15.59 -3.30 -3.78
C GLU A 61 -15.45 -1.84 -3.39
N ALA A 62 -16.06 -1.43 -2.29
CA ALA A 62 -15.94 -0.04 -1.85
C ALA A 62 -14.48 0.30 -1.53
N VAL A 63 -13.76 -0.60 -0.86
CA VAL A 63 -12.36 -0.37 -0.52
C VAL A 63 -11.49 -0.47 -1.76
N LEU A 64 -11.71 -1.49 -2.58
CA LEU A 64 -10.91 -1.68 -3.77
C LEU A 64 -11.11 -0.51 -4.75
N GLY A 65 -12.35 -0.06 -4.89
CA GLY A 65 -12.63 1.09 -5.74
C GLY A 65 -12.00 2.38 -5.22
N PHE A 66 -11.89 2.51 -3.90
CA PHE A 66 -11.22 3.66 -3.32
C PHE A 66 -9.75 3.72 -3.77
N TYR A 67 -9.05 2.59 -3.71
CA TYR A 67 -7.64 2.60 -4.13
C TYR A 67 -7.50 2.83 -5.62
N GLU A 68 -8.42 2.29 -6.43
CA GLU A 68 -8.39 2.59 -7.86
C GLU A 68 -8.62 4.07 -8.14
N ALA A 69 -9.51 4.70 -7.37
CA ALA A 69 -9.73 6.13 -7.50
C ALA A 69 -8.51 6.95 -7.11
N CYS A 70 -7.62 6.37 -6.28
CA CYS A 70 -6.36 7.02 -5.93
C CYS A 70 -5.28 6.80 -7.00
N GLY A 71 -5.56 6.07 -8.06
CA GLY A 71 -4.63 5.86 -9.16
C GLY A 71 -3.94 4.50 -9.16
N PHE A 72 -4.28 3.62 -8.25
CA PHE A 72 -3.68 2.28 -8.23
C PHE A 72 -4.42 1.35 -9.18
N SER A 73 -3.72 0.32 -9.67
CA SER A 73 -4.34 -0.70 -10.49
C SER A 73 -4.27 -2.04 -9.78
N ARG A 74 -5.21 -2.91 -10.07
CA ARG A 74 -5.24 -4.26 -9.51
C ARG A 74 -4.52 -5.23 -10.41
N SER A 75 -3.31 -4.93 -10.78
CA SER A 75 -2.62 -5.73 -11.79
C SER A 75 -1.80 -6.87 -11.20
N LYS A 76 -1.76 -6.98 -9.89
CA LYS A 76 -0.91 -7.97 -9.22
C LYS A 76 -1.72 -8.85 -8.29
N THR A 77 -1.28 -10.11 -8.19
CA THR A 77 -1.78 -11.03 -7.18
C THR A 77 -0.68 -11.23 -6.16
N ALA A 78 -1.00 -11.13 -4.90
CA ALA A 78 -0.02 -11.25 -3.84
C ALA A 78 -0.17 -12.61 -3.15
N PHE A 79 0.96 -13.17 -2.76
CA PHE A 79 1.00 -14.38 -1.96
C PHE A 79 1.74 -14.07 -0.68
N GLU A 80 1.37 -14.72 0.39
CA GLU A 80 2.09 -14.56 1.65
C GLU A 80 2.25 -15.90 2.33
N ILE A 81 3.26 -16.01 3.15
CA ILE A 81 3.42 -17.12 4.06
C ILE A 81 3.77 -16.53 5.41
N ARG A 82 3.09 -16.98 6.43
CA ARG A 82 3.34 -16.51 7.79
C ARG A 82 4.15 -17.54 8.53
N ARG A 83 5.03 -17.05 9.40
CA ARG A 83 5.77 -17.97 10.27
C ARG A 83 4.76 -18.67 11.18
N PRO A 84 4.78 -20.01 11.26
CA PRO A 84 3.91 -20.70 12.18
C PRO A 84 4.24 -20.27 13.61
N ALA A 85 3.20 -20.11 14.41
CA ALA A 85 3.41 -19.71 15.79
C ALA A 85 4.02 -20.86 16.54
N ALA A 86 5.20 -20.67 17.07
CA ALA A 86 5.89 -21.70 17.77
C ALA A 86 5.16 -22.07 19.05
N HIS A 87 4.46 -21.14 19.62
CA HIS A 87 3.67 -21.42 20.74
C HIS A 87 2.52 -20.50 20.55
N SER A 88 1.67 -20.93 19.92
CA SER A 88 0.55 -20.31 19.59
C SER A 88 -0.06 -19.60 20.65
N PRO A 89 0.07 -18.49 20.79
CA PRO A 89 -0.60 -17.82 21.73
C PRO A 89 -1.92 -17.69 21.21
N THR A 90 -2.40 -18.10 20.83
CA THR A 90 -3.61 -17.98 20.51
C THR A 90 -4.26 -17.20 20.39
#